data_64119d9386e74b0eda4eb282f0f66bbc
#
_entry.id   64119d9386e74b0eda4eb282f0f66bbc
#
_cell.length_a   1.000
_cell.length_b   1.000
_cell.length_c   1.000
_cell.angle_alpha   90.00
_cell.angle_beta   90.00
_cell.angle_gamma   90.00
#
_symmetry.space_group_name_H-M   'P 1'
#
loop_
_entity.id
_entity.type
_entity.pdbx_description
1 polymer ?
#
loop_
_entity_poly.entity_id
_entity_poly.type
_entity_poly.pdbx_seq_one_letter_code
_entity_poly.pdbx_strand_id
1 'polypeptide(L)'
;MDPISAVDAGQVRFDEVVDVVVVGLGAAGATATVAACQAGADVLSIERSTVPGGTSAGSGGLIYLGGGTPLQVACGFDDTPQNMAAFLHGALGPGVDENRIDAYCEGSCEHYDWLVSVGVPFRAAFCDEPNRESPDDAGLVFSGGEDSYPFDEAAVPVPRGHKPQYIDSAGGFLMERLGAAVAKSPARVVPDARAESLVVDDGEVVGVLVNVDDHSRAIRARGGVVLAAGGFIHNEAMVAEHCPLAHVPDAAWRIGTPNDDGRGIRMGVGAGAATTRLDVFECALPLGPPHRLARGILVNRQGRRFINEDTYTGRIGAHALRDQDGFVYMITDDVIYEPNILGLRIAFAATTPEELALDLDVPPEALARTLHDYNEAAARGSDPEFHKRAPFLRPIGVAPATGIGAIDLRVDHGAIYATFTLGGLVTDTDGAALDITGRRVRGLYAAGRTAASLAAHHYASGISLGDGTFFGRRAGRDAAMHARR
;
A
#
# COMPACT_ATOMS: atom_id res chain seq x y z
N MET A 1 7.87 -3.27 -21.10
CA MET A 1 8.39 -2.03 -20.43
C MET A 1 9.75 -1.65 -21.04
N ASP A 2 9.88 -0.44 -21.59
CA ASP A 2 11.13 0.04 -22.17
C ASP A 2 12.09 0.53 -21.06
N PRO A 3 13.30 -0.05 -20.94
CA PRO A 3 14.28 0.40 -19.96
C PRO A 3 14.84 1.79 -20.29
N ILE A 4 15.25 2.54 -19.28
CA ILE A 4 16.05 3.76 -19.46
C ILE A 4 17.51 3.34 -19.38
N SER A 5 18.19 3.35 -20.53
CA SER A 5 19.58 2.92 -20.62
C SER A 5 20.49 3.69 -19.65
N ALA A 6 21.35 2.95 -18.96
CA ALA A 6 22.43 3.56 -18.20
C ALA A 6 23.49 4.15 -19.12
N VAL A 7 24.21 5.14 -18.64
CA VAL A 7 25.30 5.82 -19.37
C VAL A 7 26.65 5.33 -18.82
N ASP A 8 27.60 5.07 -19.72
CA ASP A 8 28.95 4.67 -19.33
C ASP A 8 29.70 5.83 -18.66
N ALA A 9 30.37 5.56 -17.54
CA ALA A 9 31.10 6.59 -16.76
C ALA A 9 32.23 7.27 -17.55
N GLY A 10 32.81 6.55 -18.51
CA GLY A 10 33.82 7.13 -19.43
C GLY A 10 33.28 8.21 -20.37
N GLN A 11 31.96 8.30 -20.55
CA GLN A 11 31.28 9.30 -21.35
C GLN A 11 30.84 10.52 -20.55
N VAL A 12 31.04 10.51 -19.22
CA VAL A 12 30.49 11.49 -18.30
C VAL A 12 31.61 12.22 -17.55
N ARG A 13 31.51 13.53 -17.48
CA ARG A 13 32.28 14.31 -16.53
C ARG A 13 31.42 14.59 -15.31
N PHE A 14 31.81 14.07 -14.15
CA PHE A 14 31.09 14.32 -12.90
C PHE A 14 31.31 15.78 -12.44
N ASP A 15 30.19 16.45 -12.13
CA ASP A 15 30.15 17.81 -11.59
C ASP A 15 30.30 17.81 -10.07
N GLU A 16 29.89 16.69 -9.43
CA GLU A 16 29.85 16.56 -7.99
C GLU A 16 30.09 15.10 -7.57
N VAL A 17 30.64 14.90 -6.37
CA VAL A 17 30.93 13.59 -5.78
C VAL A 17 30.38 13.56 -4.37
N VAL A 18 29.56 12.55 -4.06
CA VAL A 18 28.98 12.27 -2.73
C VAL A 18 29.17 10.79 -2.38
N ASP A 19 28.77 10.40 -1.19
CA ASP A 19 28.76 8.99 -0.82
C ASP A 19 27.50 8.28 -1.30
N VAL A 20 26.31 8.85 -1.07
CA VAL A 20 25.03 8.25 -1.44
C VAL A 20 24.15 9.29 -2.15
N VAL A 21 23.55 8.89 -3.27
CA VAL A 21 22.47 9.65 -3.90
C VAL A 21 21.14 8.95 -3.63
N VAL A 22 20.15 9.69 -3.15
CA VAL A 22 18.77 9.20 -2.98
C VAL A 22 17.87 9.88 -4.01
N VAL A 23 17.16 9.08 -4.81
CA VAL A 23 16.26 9.56 -5.87
C VAL A 23 14.80 9.43 -5.41
N GLY A 24 14.16 10.57 -5.14
CA GLY A 24 12.80 10.69 -4.62
C GLY A 24 12.78 10.82 -3.10
N LEU A 25 11.93 11.74 -2.58
CA LEU A 25 11.76 12.03 -1.16
C LEU A 25 10.32 11.81 -0.67
N GLY A 26 9.71 10.67 -1.10
CA GLY A 26 8.61 10.04 -0.38
C GLY A 26 9.11 9.38 0.92
N ALA A 27 8.25 8.63 1.60
CA ALA A 27 8.58 7.99 2.88
C ALA A 27 9.85 7.12 2.81
N ALA A 28 10.00 6.30 1.77
CA ALA A 28 11.16 5.45 1.57
C ALA A 28 12.47 6.26 1.37
N GLY A 29 12.42 7.29 0.53
CA GLY A 29 13.61 8.12 0.28
C GLY A 29 14.00 8.97 1.48
N ALA A 30 13.03 9.51 2.22
CA ALA A 30 13.30 10.27 3.43
C ALA A 30 13.97 9.40 4.51
N THR A 31 13.49 8.16 4.71
CA THR A 31 14.10 7.22 5.67
C THR A 31 15.47 6.74 5.20
N ALA A 32 15.67 6.51 3.89
CA ALA A 32 16.98 6.20 3.32
C ALA A 32 17.99 7.34 3.55
N THR A 33 17.58 8.58 3.30
CA THR A 33 18.41 9.78 3.51
C THR A 33 18.87 9.90 4.96
N VAL A 34 17.92 9.84 5.90
CA VAL A 34 18.23 9.95 7.33
C VAL A 34 19.16 8.82 7.78
N ALA A 35 18.88 7.57 7.39
CA ALA A 35 19.67 6.43 7.79
C ALA A 35 21.09 6.44 7.19
N ALA A 36 21.27 6.88 5.95
CA ALA A 36 22.58 7.05 5.34
C ALA A 36 23.41 8.12 6.08
N CYS A 37 22.78 9.26 6.42
CA CYS A 37 23.43 10.30 7.23
C CYS A 37 23.79 9.81 8.64
N GLN A 38 22.91 9.05 9.31
CA GLN A 38 23.19 8.44 10.61
C GLN A 38 24.36 7.45 10.54
N ALA A 39 24.54 6.79 9.39
CA ALA A 39 25.71 5.95 9.12
C ALA A 39 26.96 6.78 8.73
N GLY A 40 26.89 8.11 8.69
CA GLY A 40 28.00 9.06 8.47
C GLY A 40 28.38 9.26 7.01
N ALA A 41 27.47 9.01 6.07
CA ALA A 41 27.69 9.29 4.65
C ALA A 41 27.38 10.76 4.31
N ASP A 42 28.09 11.30 3.28
CA ASP A 42 27.71 12.51 2.57
C ASP A 42 26.57 12.16 1.60
N VAL A 43 25.37 12.73 1.84
CA VAL A 43 24.15 12.35 1.13
C VAL A 43 23.59 13.51 0.32
N LEU A 44 23.28 13.23 -0.95
CA LEU A 44 22.50 14.10 -1.79
C LEU A 44 21.16 13.45 -2.12
N SER A 45 20.08 14.10 -1.76
CA SER A 45 18.72 13.66 -2.11
C SER A 45 18.15 14.57 -3.20
N ILE A 46 17.61 13.97 -4.25
CA ILE A 46 16.98 14.68 -5.36
C ILE A 46 15.50 14.37 -5.38
N GLU A 47 14.68 15.41 -5.55
CA GLU A 47 13.22 15.30 -5.60
C GLU A 47 12.70 16.01 -6.84
N ARG A 48 11.82 15.33 -7.57
CA ARG A 48 11.25 15.86 -8.82
C ARG A 48 10.26 16.98 -8.59
N SER A 49 9.57 16.96 -7.45
CA SER A 49 8.60 17.99 -7.07
C SER A 49 9.27 19.12 -6.28
N THR A 50 8.66 20.30 -6.29
CA THR A 50 9.07 21.43 -5.46
C THR A 50 8.99 21.11 -3.97
N VAL A 51 8.00 20.27 -3.57
CA VAL A 51 7.79 19.87 -2.18
C VAL A 51 7.96 18.36 -2.05
N PRO A 52 8.85 17.89 -1.16
CA PRO A 52 8.97 16.47 -0.82
C PRO A 52 7.68 15.87 -0.27
N GLY A 53 7.53 14.54 -0.40
CA GLY A 53 6.41 13.80 0.18
C GLY A 53 5.75 12.83 -0.79
N GLY A 54 5.62 13.21 -2.05
CA GLY A 54 5.06 12.37 -3.10
C GLY A 54 3.71 11.75 -2.69
N THR A 55 3.43 10.55 -3.16
CA THR A 55 2.20 9.80 -2.83
C THR A 55 2.07 9.51 -1.33
N SER A 56 3.16 9.38 -0.60
CA SER A 56 3.13 9.14 0.85
C SER A 56 2.42 10.26 1.61
N ALA A 57 2.57 11.51 1.17
CA ALA A 57 1.90 12.66 1.79
C ALA A 57 0.38 12.65 1.58
N GLY A 58 -0.10 12.08 0.47
CA GLY A 58 -1.53 11.95 0.16
C GLY A 58 -2.19 10.69 0.74
N SER A 59 -1.44 9.85 1.46
CA SER A 59 -1.95 8.59 2.04
C SER A 59 -2.61 8.82 3.40
N GLY A 60 -3.33 7.82 3.90
CA GLY A 60 -3.86 7.79 5.26
C GLY A 60 -2.79 7.80 6.37
N GLY A 61 -1.55 7.50 6.02
CA GLY A 61 -0.41 7.54 6.95
C GLY A 61 -0.26 6.31 7.83
N LEU A 62 -1.04 5.27 7.64
CA LEU A 62 -0.87 4.00 8.35
C LEU A 62 0.47 3.35 7.98
N ILE A 63 1.22 2.96 9.01
CA ILE A 63 2.45 2.18 8.91
C ILE A 63 2.15 0.81 9.51
N TYR A 64 2.25 -0.25 8.68
CA TYR A 64 1.98 -1.61 9.16
C TYR A 64 3.17 -2.11 9.97
N LEU A 65 3.03 -2.22 11.27
CA LEU A 65 4.07 -2.68 12.19
C LEU A 65 3.47 -3.66 13.21
N GLY A 66 4.29 -4.52 13.79
CA GLY A 66 3.81 -5.51 14.74
C GLY A 66 4.94 -6.20 15.47
N GLY A 67 4.67 -7.42 15.95
CA GLY A 67 5.68 -8.22 16.66
C GLY A 67 5.90 -7.77 18.11
N GLY A 68 4.95 -7.05 18.71
CA GLY A 68 5.04 -6.58 20.10
C GLY A 68 5.63 -5.17 20.22
N THR A 69 5.25 -4.27 19.32
CA THR A 69 5.68 -2.86 19.41
C THR A 69 5.28 -2.24 20.75
N PRO A 70 6.04 -1.25 21.28
CA PRO A 70 5.66 -0.53 22.49
C PRO A 70 4.24 0.04 22.45
N LEU A 71 3.74 0.44 21.27
CA LEU A 71 2.37 0.91 21.09
C LEU A 71 1.34 -0.21 21.28
N GLN A 72 1.57 -1.41 20.70
CA GLN A 72 0.71 -2.57 20.91
C GLN A 72 0.63 -2.93 22.40
N VAL A 73 1.77 -3.02 23.07
CA VAL A 73 1.85 -3.33 24.50
C VAL A 73 1.12 -2.28 25.34
N ALA A 74 1.31 -0.98 25.05
CA ALA A 74 0.64 0.11 25.75
C ALA A 74 -0.89 0.12 25.57
N CYS A 75 -1.38 -0.44 24.44
CA CYS A 75 -2.81 -0.63 24.16
C CYS A 75 -3.37 -1.96 24.67
N GLY A 76 -2.54 -2.81 25.33
CA GLY A 76 -2.97 -4.08 25.93
C GLY A 76 -2.97 -5.26 24.96
N PHE A 77 -2.28 -5.18 23.83
CA PHE A 77 -2.12 -6.26 22.87
C PHE A 77 -0.75 -6.92 22.98
N ASP A 78 -0.75 -8.25 22.91
CA ASP A 78 0.45 -9.08 22.87
C ASP A 78 0.61 -9.65 21.45
N ASP A 79 1.73 -9.35 20.80
CA ASP A 79 2.04 -9.78 19.44
C ASP A 79 3.48 -10.30 19.38
N THR A 80 3.74 -11.16 18.41
CA THR A 80 5.10 -11.68 18.16
C THR A 80 5.45 -11.56 16.67
N PRO A 81 6.74 -11.50 16.32
CA PRO A 81 7.16 -11.56 14.92
C PRO A 81 6.58 -12.76 14.17
N GLN A 82 6.48 -13.92 14.82
CA GLN A 82 5.91 -15.14 14.24
C GLN A 82 4.40 -15.01 13.98
N ASN A 83 3.64 -14.39 14.91
CA ASN A 83 2.21 -14.15 14.72
C ASN A 83 1.98 -13.11 13.61
N MET A 84 2.82 -12.08 13.54
CA MET A 84 2.78 -11.10 12.44
C MET A 84 3.09 -11.77 11.09
N ALA A 85 4.11 -12.64 11.02
CA ALA A 85 4.46 -13.37 9.81
C ALA A 85 3.33 -14.31 9.36
N ALA A 86 2.71 -15.06 10.28
CA ALA A 86 1.58 -15.94 9.97
C ALA A 86 0.41 -15.17 9.35
N PHE A 87 0.08 -14.00 9.88
CA PHE A 87 -0.92 -13.12 9.27
C PHE A 87 -0.50 -12.66 7.87
N LEU A 88 0.73 -12.16 7.70
CA LEU A 88 1.21 -11.62 6.42
C LEU A 88 1.24 -12.68 5.31
N HIS A 89 1.64 -13.92 5.63
CA HIS A 89 1.56 -15.04 4.68
C HIS A 89 0.14 -15.28 4.18
N GLY A 90 -0.84 -15.27 5.08
CA GLY A 90 -2.25 -15.41 4.72
C GLY A 90 -2.79 -14.22 3.94
N ALA A 91 -2.50 -13.00 4.41
CA ALA A 91 -3.09 -11.78 3.90
C ALA A 91 -2.48 -11.30 2.57
N LEU A 92 -1.17 -11.48 2.35
CA LEU A 92 -0.48 -11.04 1.15
C LEU A 92 -0.51 -12.08 0.02
N GLY A 93 -0.91 -13.31 0.31
CA GLY A 93 -1.12 -14.37 -0.66
C GLY A 93 0.16 -15.10 -1.09
N PRO A 94 0.05 -16.04 -2.02
CA PRO A 94 1.16 -16.88 -2.45
C PRO A 94 2.24 -16.08 -3.20
N GLY A 95 3.50 -16.51 -3.09
CA GLY A 95 4.64 -15.91 -3.79
C GLY A 95 5.26 -14.71 -3.08
N VAL A 96 5.00 -14.52 -1.79
CA VAL A 96 5.75 -13.58 -0.94
C VAL A 96 7.23 -13.95 -0.90
N ASP A 97 8.07 -12.97 -0.68
CA ASP A 97 9.49 -13.19 -0.40
C ASP A 97 9.66 -13.46 1.10
N GLU A 98 9.87 -14.75 1.44
CA GLU A 98 9.97 -15.23 2.83
C GLU A 98 11.07 -14.48 3.60
N ASN A 99 12.24 -14.28 2.99
CA ASN A 99 13.35 -13.60 3.66
C ASN A 99 13.00 -12.14 3.98
N ARG A 100 12.25 -11.47 3.10
CA ARG A 100 11.81 -10.09 3.34
C ARG A 100 10.71 -10.03 4.39
N ILE A 101 9.76 -10.98 4.40
CA ILE A 101 8.74 -11.08 5.46
C ILE A 101 9.41 -11.29 6.82
N ASP A 102 10.32 -12.25 6.93
CA ASP A 102 11.04 -12.55 8.17
C ASP A 102 11.81 -11.32 8.66
N ALA A 103 12.63 -10.73 7.80
CA ALA A 103 13.41 -9.54 8.15
C ALA A 103 12.53 -8.36 8.60
N TYR A 104 11.36 -8.20 7.97
CA TYR A 104 10.40 -7.15 8.32
C TYR A 104 9.73 -7.40 9.66
N CYS A 105 9.26 -8.62 9.91
CA CYS A 105 8.60 -8.98 11.16
C CYS A 105 9.57 -8.90 12.34
N GLU A 106 10.78 -9.46 12.20
CA GLU A 106 11.83 -9.43 13.23
C GLU A 106 12.31 -8.01 13.53
N GLY A 107 12.42 -7.17 12.50
CA GLY A 107 12.91 -5.79 12.63
C GLY A 107 11.84 -4.75 12.96
N SER A 108 10.57 -5.14 13.05
CA SER A 108 9.42 -4.22 13.13
C SER A 108 9.43 -3.35 14.40
N CYS A 109 9.72 -3.94 15.56
CA CYS A 109 9.81 -3.20 16.83
C CYS A 109 10.98 -2.20 16.83
N GLU A 110 12.17 -2.60 16.36
CA GLU A 110 13.31 -1.68 16.21
C GLU A 110 13.01 -0.55 15.25
N HIS A 111 12.26 -0.84 14.17
CA HIS A 111 11.84 0.19 13.23
C HIS A 111 10.83 1.17 13.81
N TYR A 112 9.89 0.69 14.62
CA TYR A 112 8.98 1.55 15.39
C TYR A 112 9.77 2.52 16.28
N ASP A 113 10.71 2.01 17.08
CA ASP A 113 11.54 2.83 17.96
C ASP A 113 12.37 3.85 17.17
N TRP A 114 12.88 3.45 15.99
CA TRP A 114 13.61 4.35 15.11
C TRP A 114 12.69 5.48 14.59
N LEU A 115 11.47 5.17 14.14
CA LEU A 115 10.50 6.19 13.69
C LEU A 115 10.19 7.19 14.79
N VAL A 116 9.99 6.72 16.03
CA VAL A 116 9.81 7.58 17.20
C VAL A 116 11.04 8.46 17.42
N SER A 117 12.24 7.90 17.33
CA SER A 117 13.51 8.62 17.53
C SER A 117 13.76 9.72 16.52
N VAL A 118 13.26 9.58 15.29
CA VAL A 118 13.35 10.61 14.24
C VAL A 118 12.18 11.60 14.26
N GLY A 119 11.27 11.46 15.23
CA GLY A 119 10.25 12.45 15.53
C GLY A 119 8.84 12.14 15.00
N VAL A 120 8.52 10.89 14.67
CA VAL A 120 7.16 10.44 14.36
C VAL A 120 6.45 10.08 15.67
N PRO A 121 5.45 10.85 16.14
CA PRO A 121 4.75 10.54 17.37
C PRO A 121 3.60 9.57 17.13
N PHE A 122 3.35 8.69 18.11
CA PHE A 122 2.18 7.81 18.17
C PHE A 122 1.47 7.97 19.51
N ARG A 123 0.14 8.05 19.47
CA ARG A 123 -0.66 8.07 20.70
C ARG A 123 -1.03 6.64 21.10
N ALA A 124 -0.77 6.28 22.35
CA ALA A 124 -1.17 5.00 22.92
C ALA A 124 -2.68 4.94 23.17
N ALA A 125 -3.42 4.77 22.08
CA ALA A 125 -4.86 4.56 22.07
C ALA A 125 -5.21 3.64 20.89
N PHE A 126 -6.15 2.72 21.13
CA PHE A 126 -6.68 1.81 20.13
C PHE A 126 -8.02 2.33 19.60
N CYS A 127 -8.17 2.35 18.28
CA CYS A 127 -9.45 2.60 17.60
C CYS A 127 -10.06 1.27 17.21
N ASP A 128 -11.23 0.96 17.76
CA ASP A 128 -11.95 -0.31 17.54
C ASP A 128 -12.79 -0.29 16.24
N GLU A 129 -12.55 0.63 15.34
CA GLU A 129 -13.19 0.62 14.03
C GLU A 129 -12.35 -0.19 13.04
N PRO A 130 -12.81 -1.39 12.62
CA PRO A 130 -12.01 -2.29 11.79
C PRO A 130 -11.80 -1.75 10.37
N ASN A 131 -10.66 -2.10 9.78
CA ASN A 131 -10.31 -1.83 8.39
C ASN A 131 -10.30 -0.35 7.99
N ARG A 132 -10.03 0.53 8.93
CA ARG A 132 -10.15 1.97 8.75
C ARG A 132 -9.01 2.71 9.44
N GLU A 133 -8.64 3.84 8.85
CA GLU A 133 -7.84 4.85 9.54
C GLU A 133 -8.63 5.41 10.72
N SER A 134 -7.99 5.52 11.88
CA SER A 134 -8.61 6.16 13.03
C SER A 134 -9.04 7.60 12.67
N PRO A 135 -10.31 8.00 12.91
CA PRO A 135 -10.78 9.35 12.61
C PRO A 135 -10.22 10.40 13.57
N ASP A 136 -9.79 9.96 14.74
CA ASP A 136 -9.10 10.77 15.75
C ASP A 136 -7.59 10.54 15.67
N ASP A 137 -6.84 10.88 16.71
CA ASP A 137 -5.40 10.72 16.81
C ASP A 137 -4.95 9.38 17.45
N ALA A 138 -5.87 8.39 17.59
CA ALA A 138 -5.52 7.06 18.09
C ALA A 138 -4.47 6.40 17.21
N GLY A 139 -3.43 5.87 17.83
CA GLY A 139 -2.24 5.38 17.14
C GLY A 139 -2.33 3.95 16.66
N LEU A 140 -3.32 3.16 17.08
CA LEU A 140 -3.39 1.73 16.77
C LEU A 140 -4.77 1.34 16.24
N VAL A 141 -4.81 0.56 15.16
CA VAL A 141 -6.05 0.10 14.51
C VAL A 141 -5.85 -1.24 13.81
N PHE A 142 -6.88 -2.06 13.72
CA PHE A 142 -6.94 -3.15 12.76
C PHE A 142 -7.00 -2.57 11.34
N SER A 143 -6.00 -2.81 10.51
CA SER A 143 -5.89 -2.19 9.19
C SER A 143 -5.88 -3.16 8.02
N GLY A 144 -5.55 -4.42 8.27
CA GLY A 144 -5.41 -5.46 7.24
C GLY A 144 -6.50 -6.52 7.27
N GLY A 145 -7.49 -6.42 8.18
CA GLY A 145 -8.49 -7.46 8.39
C GLY A 145 -8.01 -8.58 9.30
N GLU A 146 -7.07 -8.28 10.20
CA GLU A 146 -6.43 -9.24 11.11
C GLU A 146 -7.43 -9.96 12.02
N ASP A 147 -8.58 -9.33 12.28
CA ASP A 147 -9.67 -9.82 13.12
C ASP A 147 -10.85 -10.40 12.32
N SER A 148 -10.68 -10.63 11.01
CA SER A 148 -11.70 -11.17 10.12
C SER A 148 -11.28 -12.49 9.47
N TYR A 149 -12.27 -13.32 9.13
CA TYR A 149 -12.05 -14.57 8.40
C TYR A 149 -11.44 -14.31 7.00
N PRO A 150 -10.47 -15.13 6.55
CA PRO A 150 -9.90 -16.33 7.20
C PRO A 150 -8.67 -16.04 8.08
N PHE A 151 -8.32 -14.79 8.29
CA PHE A 151 -7.02 -14.43 8.89
C PHE A 151 -7.01 -14.63 10.41
N ASP A 152 -8.16 -14.47 11.08
CA ASP A 152 -8.37 -14.75 12.50
C ASP A 152 -8.21 -16.24 12.88
N GLU A 153 -8.29 -17.14 11.89
CA GLU A 153 -7.97 -18.57 12.08
C GLU A 153 -6.48 -18.86 11.83
N ALA A 154 -5.81 -18.05 10.99
CA ALA A 154 -4.41 -18.25 10.62
C ALA A 154 -3.43 -17.65 11.64
N ALA A 155 -3.82 -16.56 12.30
CA ALA A 155 -3.03 -15.82 13.26
C ALA A 155 -3.91 -15.28 14.39
N VAL A 156 -3.33 -15.09 15.58
CA VAL A 156 -4.04 -14.41 16.66
C VAL A 156 -4.34 -12.97 16.23
N PRO A 157 -5.60 -12.51 16.29
CA PRO A 157 -5.95 -11.14 15.91
C PRO A 157 -5.25 -10.10 16.78
N VAL A 158 -4.40 -9.29 16.17
CA VAL A 158 -3.73 -8.17 16.82
C VAL A 158 -3.70 -6.97 15.86
N PRO A 159 -4.08 -5.76 16.29
CA PRO A 159 -4.03 -4.58 15.43
C PRO A 159 -2.57 -4.21 15.10
N ARG A 160 -2.28 -3.97 13.81
CA ARG A 160 -0.94 -3.66 13.31
C ARG A 160 -0.84 -2.36 12.52
N GLY A 161 -1.95 -1.69 12.26
CA GLY A 161 -1.96 -0.36 11.68
C GLY A 161 -1.50 0.69 12.70
N HIS A 162 -0.27 1.21 12.54
CA HIS A 162 0.29 2.28 13.37
C HIS A 162 0.06 3.62 12.67
N LYS A 163 -0.73 4.49 13.27
CA LYS A 163 -1.04 5.81 12.73
C LYS A 163 -0.27 6.88 13.51
N PRO A 164 0.50 7.75 12.83
CA PRO A 164 1.06 8.94 13.49
C PRO A 164 -0.03 9.75 14.18
N GLN A 165 0.31 10.36 15.33
CA GLN A 165 -0.63 11.10 16.16
C GLN A 165 -1.17 12.34 15.43
N TYR A 166 -2.21 12.14 14.64
CA TYR A 166 -2.87 13.19 13.85
C TYR A 166 -4.35 12.86 13.67
N ILE A 167 -5.19 13.88 13.63
CA ILE A 167 -6.62 13.75 13.34
C ILE A 167 -6.79 13.52 11.83
N ASP A 168 -7.70 12.64 11.43
CA ASP A 168 -7.93 12.24 10.04
C ASP A 168 -6.71 11.59 9.37
N SER A 169 -6.52 11.78 8.06
CA SER A 169 -5.42 11.20 7.28
C SER A 169 -4.06 11.75 7.69
N ALA A 170 -3.16 10.87 8.12
CA ALA A 170 -1.89 11.23 8.73
C ALA A 170 -0.68 11.24 7.76
N GLY A 171 -0.88 10.94 6.46
CA GLY A 171 0.23 10.85 5.50
C GLY A 171 1.01 12.16 5.34
N GLY A 172 0.30 13.27 5.23
CA GLY A 172 0.91 14.60 5.18
C GLY A 172 1.72 14.92 6.43
N PHE A 173 1.17 14.59 7.60
CA PHE A 173 1.87 14.78 8.88
C PHE A 173 3.09 13.85 9.02
N LEU A 174 2.98 12.58 8.62
CA LEU A 174 4.13 11.67 8.56
C LEU A 174 5.26 12.26 7.72
N MET A 175 4.94 12.77 6.53
CA MET A 175 5.94 13.35 5.65
C MET A 175 6.51 14.67 6.19
N GLU A 176 5.73 15.46 6.91
CA GLU A 176 6.25 16.63 7.64
C GLU A 176 7.30 16.22 8.69
N ARG A 177 7.02 15.15 9.47
CA ARG A 177 7.96 14.64 10.49
C ARG A 177 9.24 14.08 9.86
N LEU A 178 9.11 13.25 8.82
CA LEU A 178 10.26 12.70 8.09
C LEU A 178 11.05 13.80 7.38
N GLY A 179 10.39 14.76 6.75
CA GLY A 179 11.03 15.93 6.14
C GLY A 179 11.80 16.78 7.16
N ALA A 180 11.25 16.97 8.36
CA ALA A 180 11.95 17.63 9.45
C ALA A 180 13.19 16.85 9.92
N ALA A 181 13.14 15.51 9.91
CA ALA A 181 14.30 14.68 10.20
C ALA A 181 15.39 14.80 9.12
N VAL A 182 14.99 14.80 7.84
CA VAL A 182 15.90 15.08 6.72
C VAL A 182 16.54 16.46 6.86
N ALA A 183 15.76 17.51 7.15
CA ALA A 183 16.26 18.87 7.31
C ALA A 183 17.22 19.05 8.51
N LYS A 184 17.09 18.23 9.54
CA LYS A 184 18.01 18.20 10.68
C LYS A 184 19.28 17.40 10.43
N SER A 185 19.29 16.56 9.41
CA SER A 185 20.46 15.78 9.00
C SER A 185 21.43 16.63 8.17
N PRO A 186 22.69 16.19 7.97
CA PRO A 186 23.62 16.88 7.11
C PRO A 186 23.34 16.67 5.60
N ALA A 187 22.28 15.97 5.22
CA ALA A 187 21.94 15.73 3.82
C ALA A 187 21.64 17.03 3.08
N ARG A 188 22.06 17.09 1.84
CA ARG A 188 21.66 18.13 0.90
C ARG A 188 20.45 17.65 0.09
N VAL A 189 19.45 18.51 -0.06
CA VAL A 189 18.23 18.23 -0.82
C VAL A 189 18.14 19.19 -2.00
N VAL A 190 17.94 18.62 -3.20
CA VAL A 190 17.68 19.39 -4.42
C VAL A 190 16.27 19.09 -4.91
N PRO A 191 15.31 19.99 -4.68
CA PRO A 191 13.98 19.92 -5.26
C PRO A 191 14.00 20.29 -6.73
N ASP A 192 12.87 20.10 -7.43
CA ASP A 192 12.71 20.37 -8.87
C ASP A 192 13.78 19.71 -9.73
N ALA A 193 14.30 18.58 -9.27
CA ALA A 193 15.42 17.85 -9.87
C ALA A 193 14.98 16.47 -10.34
N ARG A 194 15.09 16.20 -11.63
CA ARG A 194 14.66 14.93 -12.24
C ARG A 194 15.86 14.06 -12.57
N ALA A 195 15.92 12.86 -11.97
CA ALA A 195 16.85 11.83 -12.38
C ALA A 195 16.54 11.37 -13.81
N GLU A 196 17.56 11.34 -14.67
CA GLU A 196 17.42 11.01 -16.08
C GLU A 196 17.92 9.60 -16.41
N SER A 197 19.12 9.24 -15.95
CA SER A 197 19.74 7.94 -16.18
C SER A 197 20.72 7.62 -15.06
N LEU A 198 20.95 6.33 -14.81
CA LEU A 198 22.05 5.89 -13.96
C LEU A 198 23.37 5.95 -14.74
N VAL A 199 24.47 6.14 -14.02
CA VAL A 199 25.82 6.08 -14.57
C VAL A 199 26.48 4.80 -14.08
N VAL A 200 27.03 4.00 -15.00
CA VAL A 200 27.67 2.71 -14.71
C VAL A 200 29.14 2.71 -15.09
N ASP A 201 29.95 1.99 -14.30
CA ASP A 201 31.37 1.77 -14.53
C ASP A 201 31.67 0.29 -14.25
N ASP A 202 32.09 -0.45 -15.26
CA ASP A 202 32.34 -1.91 -15.16
C ASP A 202 31.22 -2.70 -14.45
N GLY A 203 29.96 -2.40 -14.85
CA GLY A 203 28.75 -3.06 -14.32
C GLY A 203 28.37 -2.62 -12.88
N GLU A 204 28.99 -1.62 -12.33
CA GLU A 204 28.64 -1.01 -11.06
C GLU A 204 27.95 0.36 -11.30
N VAL A 205 26.87 0.62 -10.58
CA VAL A 205 26.22 1.94 -10.56
C VAL A 205 27.05 2.89 -9.72
N VAL A 206 27.67 3.87 -10.36
CA VAL A 206 28.58 4.82 -9.73
C VAL A 206 28.03 6.25 -9.68
N GLY A 207 26.80 6.45 -10.14
CA GLY A 207 26.19 7.78 -10.11
C GLY A 207 24.89 7.89 -10.90
N VAL A 208 24.46 9.12 -11.08
CA VAL A 208 23.20 9.47 -11.75
C VAL A 208 23.35 10.78 -12.55
N LEU A 209 22.69 10.83 -13.70
CA LEU A 209 22.44 12.08 -14.43
C LEU A 209 21.12 12.68 -13.92
N VAL A 210 21.17 13.97 -13.62
CA VAL A 210 20.06 14.73 -13.05
C VAL A 210 19.84 16.00 -13.87
N ASN A 211 18.60 16.26 -14.23
CA ASN A 211 18.21 17.55 -14.81
C ASN A 211 17.74 18.48 -13.69
N VAL A 212 18.36 19.64 -13.58
CA VAL A 212 18.01 20.74 -12.67
C VAL A 212 17.97 22.02 -13.49
N ASP A 213 16.86 22.72 -13.51
CA ASP A 213 16.66 23.97 -14.27
C ASP A 213 17.07 23.83 -15.74
N ASP A 214 16.65 22.74 -16.41
CA ASP A 214 17.01 22.40 -17.80
C ASP A 214 18.52 22.19 -18.07
N HIS A 215 19.30 22.02 -17.02
CA HIS A 215 20.72 21.68 -17.10
C HIS A 215 20.96 20.25 -16.61
N SER A 216 21.62 19.45 -17.45
CA SER A 216 22.03 18.10 -17.05
C SER A 216 23.31 18.20 -16.19
N ARG A 217 23.29 17.55 -15.02
CA ARG A 217 24.41 17.43 -14.08
C ARG A 217 24.70 15.96 -13.81
N ALA A 218 25.96 15.60 -13.74
CA ALA A 218 26.42 14.27 -13.39
C ALA A 218 26.90 14.22 -11.95
N ILE A 219 26.32 13.34 -11.15
CA ILE A 219 26.63 13.19 -9.72
C ILE A 219 27.21 11.80 -9.51
N ARG A 220 28.46 11.75 -8.99
CA ARG A 220 29.09 10.49 -8.59
C ARG A 220 28.65 10.12 -7.18
N ALA A 221 28.29 8.83 -6.99
CA ALA A 221 27.90 8.24 -5.71
C ALA A 221 28.88 7.10 -5.39
N ARG A 222 29.76 7.28 -4.39
CA ARG A 222 30.78 6.25 -4.03
C ARG A 222 30.16 4.98 -3.47
N GLY A 223 29.07 5.09 -2.70
CA GLY A 223 28.35 3.98 -2.09
C GLY A 223 27.15 3.51 -2.93
N GLY A 224 26.74 4.34 -3.91
CA GLY A 224 25.67 4.00 -4.84
C GLY A 224 24.46 4.91 -4.79
N VAL A 225 23.43 4.50 -5.55
CA VAL A 225 22.19 5.23 -5.75
C VAL A 225 21.03 4.44 -5.18
N VAL A 226 20.21 5.09 -4.33
CA VAL A 226 18.96 4.53 -3.79
C VAL A 226 17.78 5.07 -4.61
N LEU A 227 17.12 4.20 -5.36
CA LEU A 227 15.91 4.54 -6.12
C LEU A 227 14.68 4.42 -5.24
N ALA A 228 14.03 5.54 -4.93
CA ALA A 228 12.81 5.65 -4.13
C ALA A 228 11.74 6.53 -4.81
N ALA A 229 11.66 6.42 -6.15
CA ALA A 229 10.91 7.29 -7.04
C ALA A 229 9.43 6.89 -7.24
N GLY A 230 8.89 6.01 -6.40
CA GLY A 230 7.49 5.56 -6.46
C GLY A 230 7.24 4.45 -7.47
N GLY A 231 5.95 4.17 -7.72
CA GLY A 231 5.47 3.13 -8.61
C GLY A 231 5.23 3.61 -10.04
N PHE A 232 4.26 2.95 -10.75
CA PHE A 232 4.01 3.26 -12.16
C PHE A 232 2.53 3.40 -12.52
N ILE A 233 1.64 3.63 -11.55
CA ILE A 233 0.18 3.70 -11.78
C ILE A 233 -0.24 4.80 -12.78
N HIS A 234 0.57 5.84 -12.95
CA HIS A 234 0.35 6.91 -13.91
C HIS A 234 1.13 6.73 -15.23
N ASN A 235 1.74 5.57 -15.46
CA ASN A 235 2.32 5.20 -16.74
C ASN A 235 1.35 4.28 -17.50
N GLU A 236 0.54 4.85 -18.39
CA GLU A 236 -0.48 4.14 -19.14
C GLU A 236 0.05 2.89 -19.86
N ALA A 237 1.21 3.00 -20.49
CA ALA A 237 1.82 1.89 -21.23
C ALA A 237 2.22 0.75 -20.29
N MET A 238 2.86 1.05 -19.15
CA MET A 238 3.24 0.04 -18.17
C MET A 238 2.02 -0.61 -17.50
N VAL A 239 0.99 0.19 -17.17
CA VAL A 239 -0.25 -0.34 -16.58
C VAL A 239 -0.97 -1.25 -17.58
N ALA A 240 -1.12 -0.84 -18.83
CA ALA A 240 -1.76 -1.65 -19.86
C ALA A 240 -0.99 -2.96 -20.14
N GLU A 241 0.34 -2.92 -20.10
CA GLU A 241 1.19 -4.09 -20.34
C GLU A 241 1.20 -5.07 -19.16
N HIS A 242 1.28 -4.57 -17.92
CA HIS A 242 1.57 -5.42 -16.77
C HIS A 242 0.38 -5.65 -15.85
N CYS A 243 -0.50 -4.67 -15.65
CA CYS A 243 -1.68 -4.78 -14.77
C CYS A 243 -2.94 -4.18 -15.43
N PRO A 244 -3.40 -4.77 -16.55
CA PRO A 244 -4.50 -4.21 -17.33
C PRO A 244 -5.81 -4.06 -16.54
N LEU A 245 -6.05 -4.88 -15.52
CA LEU A 245 -7.20 -4.73 -14.63
C LEU A 245 -7.13 -3.46 -13.75
N ALA A 246 -5.94 -2.90 -13.52
CA ALA A 246 -5.80 -1.61 -12.86
C ALA A 246 -6.07 -0.43 -13.82
N HIS A 247 -6.12 -0.71 -15.13
CA HIS A 247 -6.44 0.25 -16.19
C HIS A 247 -7.95 0.30 -16.43
N VAL A 248 -8.71 0.70 -15.42
CA VAL A 248 -10.15 0.94 -15.58
C VAL A 248 -10.33 2.43 -15.85
N PRO A 249 -10.64 2.84 -17.11
CA PRO A 249 -10.43 4.22 -17.55
C PRO A 249 -11.19 5.27 -16.74
N ASP A 250 -12.42 5.05 -16.33
CA ASP A 250 -13.25 6.07 -15.67
C ASP A 250 -13.64 5.72 -14.23
N ALA A 251 -13.33 4.51 -13.74
CA ALA A 251 -13.79 4.01 -12.46
C ALA A 251 -12.65 3.82 -11.43
N ALA A 252 -11.38 3.86 -11.84
CA ALA A 252 -10.26 3.71 -10.92
C ALA A 252 -9.79 5.05 -10.36
N TRP A 253 -9.83 5.19 -9.06
CA TRP A 253 -9.08 6.24 -8.39
C TRP A 253 -7.61 5.79 -8.29
N ARG A 254 -6.77 6.29 -9.21
CA ARG A 254 -5.34 6.02 -9.21
C ARG A 254 -4.68 6.74 -8.05
N ILE A 255 -4.35 5.99 -7.00
CA ILE A 255 -3.69 6.52 -5.81
C ILE A 255 -2.21 6.75 -6.13
N GLY A 256 -1.85 8.01 -6.34
CA GLY A 256 -0.49 8.40 -6.64
C GLY A 256 -0.41 9.85 -7.09
N THR A 257 0.80 10.35 -7.18
CA THR A 257 1.08 11.60 -7.88
C THR A 257 1.36 11.32 -9.36
N PRO A 258 1.22 12.28 -10.27
CA PRO A 258 1.60 12.10 -11.68
C PRO A 258 3.05 11.65 -11.88
N ASN A 259 3.89 11.75 -10.84
CA ASN A 259 5.28 11.31 -10.83
C ASN A 259 5.46 9.80 -10.59
N ASP A 260 4.39 9.07 -10.26
CA ASP A 260 4.38 7.59 -10.22
C ASP A 260 4.35 7.03 -11.65
N ASP A 261 5.37 7.38 -12.46
CA ASP A 261 5.50 7.10 -13.90
C ASP A 261 6.42 5.89 -14.22
N GLY A 262 6.87 5.17 -13.20
CA GLY A 262 7.74 4.00 -13.35
C GLY A 262 9.18 4.31 -13.71
N ARG A 263 9.59 5.58 -13.70
CA ARG A 263 10.94 5.99 -14.13
C ARG A 263 12.04 5.31 -13.32
N GLY A 264 11.91 5.25 -11.99
CA GLY A 264 12.88 4.57 -11.12
C GLY A 264 13.05 3.09 -11.46
N ILE A 265 11.95 2.39 -11.71
CA ILE A 265 11.96 0.98 -12.13
C ILE A 265 12.68 0.84 -13.47
N ARG A 266 12.33 1.66 -14.46
CA ARG A 266 12.93 1.64 -15.81
C ARG A 266 14.43 1.95 -15.79
N MET A 267 14.88 2.85 -14.91
CA MET A 267 16.30 3.16 -14.69
C MET A 267 17.03 1.96 -14.09
N GLY A 268 16.45 1.32 -13.09
CA GLY A 268 17.02 0.12 -12.47
C GLY A 268 17.18 -1.04 -13.46
N VAL A 269 16.15 -1.28 -14.28
CA VAL A 269 16.23 -2.30 -15.36
C VAL A 269 17.31 -1.93 -16.36
N GLY A 270 17.45 -0.66 -16.75
CA GLY A 270 18.50 -0.20 -17.64
C GLY A 270 19.92 -0.39 -17.10
N ALA A 271 20.08 -0.52 -15.78
CA ALA A 271 21.35 -0.84 -15.09
C ALA A 271 21.49 -2.36 -14.80
N GLY A 272 20.56 -3.21 -15.27
CA GLY A 272 20.64 -4.67 -15.15
C GLY A 272 19.87 -5.26 -13.98
N ALA A 273 19.08 -4.49 -13.23
CA ALA A 273 18.24 -5.03 -12.17
C ALA A 273 17.04 -5.78 -12.73
N ALA A 274 16.66 -6.87 -12.06
CA ALA A 274 15.47 -7.64 -12.36
C ALA A 274 14.22 -6.98 -11.77
N THR A 275 13.07 -7.30 -12.33
CA THR A 275 11.75 -6.92 -11.82
C THR A 275 10.93 -8.14 -11.44
N THR A 276 9.99 -7.97 -10.52
CA THR A 276 9.03 -9.00 -10.16
C THR A 276 7.66 -8.40 -9.86
N ARG A 277 6.62 -9.21 -10.04
CA ARG A 277 5.24 -8.90 -9.63
C ARG A 277 4.70 -7.57 -10.20
N LEU A 278 5.10 -7.21 -11.43
CA LEU A 278 4.59 -5.99 -12.07
C LEU A 278 3.08 -6.05 -12.34
N ASP A 279 2.49 -7.24 -12.31
CA ASP A 279 1.06 -7.51 -12.39
C ASP A 279 0.31 -7.32 -11.07
N VAL A 280 1.04 -7.12 -9.96
CA VAL A 280 0.45 -6.92 -8.63
C VAL A 280 0.12 -5.46 -8.39
N PHE A 281 -1.11 -5.22 -8.03
CA PHE A 281 -1.62 -3.90 -7.67
C PHE A 281 -2.64 -4.02 -6.54
N GLU A 282 -2.73 -3.00 -5.71
CA GLU A 282 -3.83 -2.82 -4.77
C GLU A 282 -5.08 -2.39 -5.53
N CYS A 283 -6.22 -2.87 -5.06
CA CYS A 283 -7.52 -2.50 -5.57
C CYS A 283 -8.53 -2.46 -4.42
N ALA A 284 -8.63 -1.34 -3.72
CA ALA A 284 -9.59 -1.21 -2.66
C ALA A 284 -10.95 -0.74 -3.19
N LEU A 285 -12.01 -1.44 -2.80
CA LEU A 285 -13.40 -0.99 -2.96
C LEU A 285 -13.84 -0.37 -1.62
N PRO A 286 -13.78 0.95 -1.46
CA PRO A 286 -14.04 1.57 -0.17
C PRO A 286 -15.54 1.57 0.13
N LEU A 287 -15.95 0.77 1.11
CA LEU A 287 -17.34 0.67 1.58
C LEU A 287 -17.65 1.62 2.75
N GLY A 288 -16.67 2.19 3.36
CA GLY A 288 -16.81 3.07 4.52
C GLY A 288 -16.09 4.38 4.36
N PRO A 289 -16.03 5.22 5.38
CA PRO A 289 -16.91 5.35 6.53
C PRO A 289 -18.32 5.87 6.18
N PRO A 290 -19.36 5.50 6.93
CA PRO A 290 -19.32 4.70 8.15
C PRO A 290 -19.30 3.19 7.85
N HIS A 291 -18.71 2.38 8.75
CA HIS A 291 -18.62 0.92 8.60
C HIS A 291 -19.96 0.19 8.72
N ARG A 292 -21.05 0.91 8.96
CA ARG A 292 -22.39 0.35 9.02
C ARG A 292 -22.77 -0.40 7.74
N LEU A 293 -22.23 0.03 6.58
CA LEU A 293 -22.43 -0.65 5.29
C LEU A 293 -21.88 -2.09 5.29
N ALA A 294 -20.89 -2.43 6.11
CA ALA A 294 -20.43 -3.80 6.27
C ALA A 294 -21.51 -4.74 6.85
N ARG A 295 -22.63 -4.22 7.37
CA ARG A 295 -23.82 -4.99 7.77
C ARG A 295 -24.69 -5.42 6.58
N GLY A 296 -24.55 -4.79 5.42
CA GLY A 296 -25.13 -5.26 4.16
C GLY A 296 -24.41 -6.50 3.63
N ILE A 297 -24.83 -6.99 2.48
CA ILE A 297 -24.16 -8.10 1.79
C ILE A 297 -23.75 -7.70 0.36
N LEU A 298 -22.61 -8.22 -0.09
CA LEU A 298 -22.12 -8.05 -1.46
C LEU A 298 -22.61 -9.20 -2.32
N VAL A 299 -23.23 -8.88 -3.45
CA VAL A 299 -23.71 -9.88 -4.41
C VAL A 299 -23.12 -9.65 -5.79
N ASN A 300 -22.85 -10.77 -6.48
CA ASN A 300 -22.34 -10.80 -7.83
C ASN A 300 -23.47 -10.90 -8.88
N ARG A 301 -23.09 -11.04 -10.16
CA ARG A 301 -24.01 -11.22 -11.30
C ARG A 301 -24.95 -12.41 -11.15
N GLN A 302 -24.60 -13.41 -10.38
CA GLN A 302 -25.43 -14.58 -10.10
C GLN A 302 -26.38 -14.38 -8.91
N GLY A 303 -26.44 -13.18 -8.33
CA GLY A 303 -27.24 -12.87 -7.15
C GLY A 303 -26.75 -13.58 -5.87
N ARG A 304 -25.46 -13.93 -5.82
CA ARG A 304 -24.84 -14.69 -4.71
C ARG A 304 -23.76 -13.87 -4.03
N ARG A 305 -23.62 -14.05 -2.71
CA ARG A 305 -22.48 -13.57 -1.94
C ARG A 305 -21.20 -14.25 -2.43
N PHE A 306 -20.06 -13.61 -2.24
CA PHE A 306 -18.75 -14.12 -2.64
C PHE A 306 -17.63 -13.84 -1.63
N ILE A 307 -17.90 -13.07 -0.57
CA ILE A 307 -16.93 -12.68 0.44
C ILE A 307 -17.63 -12.24 1.73
N ASN A 308 -16.92 -12.24 2.86
CA ASN A 308 -17.34 -11.57 4.09
C ASN A 308 -17.12 -10.06 3.98
N GLU A 309 -18.16 -9.29 4.23
CA GLU A 309 -18.17 -7.84 4.00
C GLU A 309 -17.47 -7.04 5.12
N ASP A 310 -17.10 -7.69 6.20
CA ASP A 310 -16.37 -7.14 7.34
C ASP A 310 -14.83 -7.35 7.25
N THR A 311 -14.34 -7.85 6.12
CA THR A 311 -12.90 -7.98 5.85
C THR A 311 -12.30 -6.69 5.30
N TYR A 312 -10.99 -6.70 5.07
CA TYR A 312 -10.27 -5.56 4.49
C TYR A 312 -10.81 -5.18 3.11
N THR A 313 -11.03 -3.87 2.89
CA THR A 313 -11.65 -3.34 1.66
C THR A 313 -10.82 -3.59 0.39
N GLY A 314 -9.50 -3.72 0.51
CA GLY A 314 -8.63 -4.13 -0.60
C GLY A 314 -8.85 -5.59 -0.99
N ARG A 315 -9.10 -6.49 -0.03
CA ARG A 315 -9.48 -7.87 -0.32
C ARG A 315 -10.83 -7.92 -1.03
N ILE A 316 -11.81 -7.13 -0.57
CA ILE A 316 -13.12 -7.01 -1.22
C ILE A 316 -12.95 -6.53 -2.67
N GLY A 317 -12.20 -5.46 -2.89
CA GLY A 317 -11.97 -4.89 -4.22
C GLY A 317 -11.24 -5.85 -5.16
N ALA A 318 -10.24 -6.56 -4.67
CA ALA A 318 -9.52 -7.57 -5.45
C ALA A 318 -10.45 -8.71 -5.91
N HIS A 319 -11.27 -9.25 -5.00
CA HIS A 319 -12.26 -10.28 -5.35
C HIS A 319 -13.37 -9.74 -6.28
N ALA A 320 -13.84 -8.52 -6.05
CA ALA A 320 -14.83 -7.88 -6.90
C ALA A 320 -14.33 -7.73 -8.33
N LEU A 321 -13.11 -7.22 -8.49
CA LEU A 321 -12.56 -6.91 -9.81
C LEU A 321 -12.07 -8.16 -10.55
N ARG A 322 -11.34 -9.06 -9.85
CA ARG A 322 -10.69 -10.23 -10.47
C ARG A 322 -11.63 -11.42 -10.65
N ASP A 323 -12.50 -11.68 -9.64
CA ASP A 323 -13.29 -12.90 -9.59
C ASP A 323 -14.77 -12.67 -9.96
N GLN A 324 -15.24 -11.41 -9.92
CA GLN A 324 -16.61 -11.04 -10.24
C GLN A 324 -16.71 -10.07 -11.43
N ASP A 325 -15.64 -9.92 -12.22
CA ASP A 325 -15.57 -9.04 -13.39
C ASP A 325 -16.01 -7.57 -13.10
N GLY A 326 -15.82 -7.11 -11.87
CA GLY A 326 -16.27 -5.80 -11.42
C GLY A 326 -17.81 -5.64 -11.36
N PHE A 327 -18.58 -6.72 -11.46
CA PHE A 327 -20.04 -6.69 -11.36
C PHE A 327 -20.46 -7.02 -9.93
N VAL A 328 -20.68 -5.99 -9.13
CA VAL A 328 -21.00 -6.13 -7.70
C VAL A 328 -22.06 -5.12 -7.29
N TYR A 329 -22.98 -5.55 -6.45
CA TYR A 329 -23.91 -4.70 -5.72
C TYR A 329 -23.79 -4.92 -4.22
N MET A 330 -23.94 -3.83 -3.45
CA MET A 330 -24.15 -3.91 -2.00
C MET A 330 -25.65 -3.89 -1.72
N ILE A 331 -26.18 -4.99 -1.20
CA ILE A 331 -27.58 -5.07 -0.76
C ILE A 331 -27.68 -4.60 0.69
N THR A 332 -28.59 -3.70 0.94
CA THR A 332 -28.78 -3.04 2.23
C THR A 332 -30.25 -2.72 2.47
N ASP A 333 -30.59 -2.05 3.56
CA ASP A 333 -31.92 -1.54 3.84
C ASP A 333 -31.84 -0.14 4.47
N ASP A 334 -32.99 0.49 4.74
CA ASP A 334 -33.07 1.84 5.31
C ASP A 334 -32.59 1.95 6.76
N VAL A 335 -32.36 0.83 7.44
CA VAL A 335 -31.81 0.80 8.79
C VAL A 335 -30.28 0.65 8.78
N ILE A 336 -29.75 -0.07 7.78
CA ILE A 336 -28.30 -0.28 7.60
C ILE A 336 -27.69 0.90 6.86
N TYR A 337 -28.37 1.39 5.81
CA TYR A 337 -27.85 2.43 4.95
C TYR A 337 -27.63 3.74 5.72
N GLU A 338 -26.50 4.33 5.46
CA GLU A 338 -26.11 5.66 5.95
C GLU A 338 -25.27 6.34 4.86
N PRO A 339 -25.52 7.63 4.57
CA PRO A 339 -24.68 8.37 3.64
C PRO A 339 -23.22 8.35 4.07
N ASN A 340 -22.31 8.11 3.12
CA ASN A 340 -20.89 8.08 3.40
C ASN A 340 -20.11 9.20 2.68
N ILE A 341 -18.87 9.41 3.09
CA ILE A 341 -17.99 10.46 2.55
C ILE A 341 -17.66 10.27 1.07
N LEU A 342 -17.81 9.05 0.54
CA LEU A 342 -17.53 8.72 -0.86
C LEU A 342 -18.76 8.90 -1.76
N GLY A 343 -19.88 9.32 -1.17
CA GLY A 343 -21.11 9.60 -1.92
C GLY A 343 -21.84 8.35 -2.43
N LEU A 344 -21.54 7.15 -1.87
CA LEU A 344 -22.29 5.94 -2.18
C LEU A 344 -23.77 6.12 -1.85
N ARG A 345 -24.66 5.79 -2.79
CA ARG A 345 -26.10 6.00 -2.67
C ARG A 345 -26.85 4.74 -3.06
N ILE A 346 -28.05 4.58 -2.51
CA ILE A 346 -29.02 3.61 -3.00
C ILE A 346 -29.36 3.98 -4.47
N ALA A 347 -29.03 3.09 -5.38
CA ALA A 347 -29.31 3.23 -6.80
C ALA A 347 -30.66 2.57 -7.17
N PHE A 348 -31.01 1.49 -6.47
CA PHE A 348 -32.23 0.71 -6.68
C PHE A 348 -32.89 0.42 -5.35
N ALA A 349 -34.23 0.38 -5.30
CA ALA A 349 -34.97 0.07 -4.09
C ALA A 349 -36.27 -0.67 -4.45
N ALA A 350 -36.62 -1.68 -3.66
CA ALA A 350 -37.79 -2.50 -3.84
C ALA A 350 -38.37 -2.96 -2.49
N THR A 351 -39.56 -3.56 -2.54
CA THR A 351 -40.20 -4.13 -1.35
C THR A 351 -39.87 -5.60 -1.18
N THR A 352 -39.50 -6.30 -2.26
CA THR A 352 -39.12 -7.70 -2.25
C THR A 352 -37.77 -7.95 -2.93
N PRO A 353 -37.05 -9.04 -2.56
CA PRO A 353 -35.81 -9.43 -3.23
C PRO A 353 -35.98 -9.69 -4.73
N GLU A 354 -37.11 -10.27 -5.12
CA GLU A 354 -37.41 -10.61 -6.52
C GLU A 354 -37.59 -9.36 -7.39
N GLU A 355 -38.30 -8.34 -6.86
CA GLU A 355 -38.42 -7.03 -7.52
C GLU A 355 -37.06 -6.34 -7.66
N LEU A 356 -36.27 -6.32 -6.59
CA LEU A 356 -34.94 -5.74 -6.63
C LEU A 356 -34.05 -6.45 -7.67
N ALA A 357 -34.09 -7.78 -7.72
CA ALA A 357 -33.29 -8.58 -8.63
C ALA A 357 -33.54 -8.24 -10.10
N LEU A 358 -34.79 -7.92 -10.46
CA LEU A 358 -35.13 -7.48 -11.84
C LEU A 358 -34.45 -6.15 -12.19
N ASP A 359 -34.42 -5.22 -11.26
CA ASP A 359 -33.76 -3.92 -11.46
C ASP A 359 -32.22 -4.06 -11.53
N LEU A 360 -31.65 -5.07 -10.84
CA LEU A 360 -30.21 -5.34 -10.83
C LEU A 360 -29.72 -6.19 -12.01
N ASP A 361 -30.63 -6.73 -12.83
CA ASP A 361 -30.33 -7.70 -13.89
C ASP A 361 -29.58 -8.95 -13.33
N VAL A 362 -30.08 -9.47 -12.18
CA VAL A 362 -29.59 -10.72 -11.58
C VAL A 362 -30.74 -11.73 -11.42
N PRO A 363 -30.47 -13.05 -11.32
CA PRO A 363 -31.53 -14.05 -11.21
C PRO A 363 -32.39 -13.85 -9.94
N PRO A 364 -33.72 -13.61 -10.05
CA PRO A 364 -34.58 -13.31 -8.90
C PRO A 364 -34.60 -14.38 -7.82
N GLU A 365 -34.71 -15.65 -8.23
CA GLU A 365 -34.71 -16.79 -7.28
C GLU A 365 -33.37 -16.94 -6.53
N ALA A 366 -32.26 -16.55 -7.18
CA ALA A 366 -30.95 -16.63 -6.56
C ALA A 366 -30.76 -15.53 -5.50
N LEU A 367 -31.12 -14.28 -5.81
CA LEU A 367 -31.05 -13.18 -4.86
C LEU A 367 -31.99 -13.40 -3.66
N ALA A 368 -33.22 -13.86 -3.92
CA ALA A 368 -34.19 -14.16 -2.86
C ALA A 368 -33.68 -15.26 -1.92
N ARG A 369 -33.10 -16.31 -2.49
CA ARG A 369 -32.47 -17.38 -1.68
C ARG A 369 -31.28 -16.89 -0.89
N THR A 370 -30.38 -16.11 -1.50
CA THR A 370 -29.22 -15.53 -0.84
C THR A 370 -29.61 -14.69 0.38
N LEU A 371 -30.63 -13.82 0.23
CA LEU A 371 -31.13 -13.00 1.33
C LEU A 371 -31.86 -13.83 2.38
N HIS A 372 -32.66 -14.85 1.98
CA HIS A 372 -33.30 -15.74 2.91
C HIS A 372 -32.30 -16.50 3.80
N ASP A 373 -31.34 -17.17 3.18
CA ASP A 373 -30.33 -17.98 3.88
C ASP A 373 -29.46 -17.11 4.80
N TYR A 374 -29.01 -15.93 4.31
CA TYR A 374 -28.28 -14.95 5.10
C TYR A 374 -29.10 -14.46 6.31
N ASN A 375 -30.36 -14.06 6.09
CA ASN A 375 -31.22 -13.52 7.15
C ASN A 375 -31.51 -14.55 8.23
N GLU A 376 -31.76 -15.81 7.84
CA GLU A 376 -31.92 -16.89 8.82
C GLU A 376 -30.66 -17.11 9.65
N ALA A 377 -29.47 -17.09 9.03
CA ALA A 377 -28.21 -17.28 9.73
C ALA A 377 -27.90 -16.07 10.63
N ALA A 378 -28.06 -14.86 10.11
CA ALA A 378 -27.84 -13.62 10.86
C ALA A 378 -28.76 -13.48 12.07
N ALA A 379 -30.01 -13.91 11.97
CA ALA A 379 -30.95 -13.93 13.09
C ALA A 379 -30.50 -14.88 14.22
N ARG A 380 -29.73 -15.92 13.89
CA ARG A 380 -29.10 -16.83 14.87
C ARG A 380 -27.74 -16.37 15.36
N GLY A 381 -27.24 -15.19 14.86
CA GLY A 381 -25.95 -14.65 15.20
C GLY A 381 -24.76 -15.38 14.57
N SER A 382 -24.96 -16.01 13.40
CA SER A 382 -23.92 -16.76 12.69
C SER A 382 -23.95 -16.48 11.18
N ASP A 383 -22.82 -16.68 10.52
CA ASP A 383 -22.67 -16.69 9.06
C ASP A 383 -21.81 -17.90 8.66
N PRO A 384 -22.44 -19.05 8.40
CA PRO A 384 -21.72 -20.29 8.14
C PRO A 384 -21.05 -20.32 6.76
N GLU A 385 -21.42 -19.42 5.85
CA GLU A 385 -20.91 -19.39 4.48
C GLU A 385 -19.62 -18.57 4.35
N PHE A 386 -19.59 -17.37 4.96
CA PHE A 386 -18.45 -16.44 4.84
C PHE A 386 -17.87 -16.01 6.19
N HIS A 387 -18.38 -16.52 7.30
CA HIS A 387 -17.87 -16.27 8.67
C HIS A 387 -17.83 -14.78 9.06
N LYS A 388 -18.78 -13.99 8.54
CA LYS A 388 -18.94 -12.59 8.93
C LYS A 388 -19.16 -12.48 10.43
N ARG A 389 -18.44 -11.59 11.10
CA ARG A 389 -18.45 -11.48 12.57
C ARG A 389 -19.77 -10.96 13.11
N ALA A 390 -20.12 -11.38 14.33
CA ALA A 390 -21.38 -11.07 15.00
C ALA A 390 -21.74 -9.57 15.05
N PRO A 391 -20.84 -8.61 15.29
CA PRO A 391 -21.16 -7.17 15.29
C PRO A 391 -21.68 -6.65 13.94
N PHE A 392 -21.38 -7.35 12.85
CA PHE A 392 -21.79 -7.01 11.49
C PHE A 392 -22.96 -7.84 10.97
N LEU A 393 -23.43 -8.83 11.74
CA LEU A 393 -24.58 -9.64 11.37
C LEU A 393 -25.89 -8.90 11.68
N ARG A 394 -26.68 -8.71 10.64
CA ARG A 394 -28.01 -8.13 10.73
C ARG A 394 -28.88 -8.64 9.59
N PRO A 395 -30.09 -9.16 9.86
CA PRO A 395 -31.06 -9.45 8.80
C PRO A 395 -31.42 -8.18 8.01
N ILE A 396 -31.50 -8.29 6.69
CA ILE A 396 -31.76 -7.21 5.73
C ILE A 396 -33.22 -7.28 5.26
N GLY A 397 -33.90 -6.13 5.19
CA GLY A 397 -35.28 -6.05 4.75
C GLY A 397 -36.29 -6.65 5.75
N VAL A 398 -35.89 -6.78 7.01
CA VAL A 398 -36.72 -7.29 8.11
C VAL A 398 -37.12 -6.14 9.04
N ALA A 399 -38.35 -6.12 9.50
CA ALA A 399 -38.84 -5.06 10.38
C ALA A 399 -37.84 -4.72 11.51
N PRO A 400 -37.56 -3.44 11.80
CA PRO A 400 -38.30 -2.25 11.38
C PRO A 400 -37.95 -1.70 9.98
N ALA A 401 -37.12 -2.35 9.16
CA ALA A 401 -36.86 -1.91 7.79
C ALA A 401 -38.14 -1.91 6.94
N THR A 402 -38.26 -0.90 6.05
CA THR A 402 -39.44 -0.69 5.22
C THR A 402 -39.27 -1.18 3.78
N GLY A 403 -38.05 -1.56 3.39
CA GLY A 403 -37.69 -2.06 2.07
C GLY A 403 -36.23 -2.46 2.01
N ILE A 404 -35.83 -2.96 0.88
CA ILE A 404 -34.44 -3.30 0.56
C ILE A 404 -33.91 -2.38 -0.53
N GLY A 405 -32.61 -2.13 -0.53
CA GLY A 405 -31.97 -1.30 -1.54
C GLY A 405 -30.63 -1.88 -1.98
N ALA A 406 -30.15 -1.42 -3.12
CA ALA A 406 -28.85 -1.77 -3.64
C ALA A 406 -28.03 -0.51 -3.94
N ILE A 407 -26.77 -0.53 -3.55
CA ILE A 407 -25.75 0.41 -4.00
C ILE A 407 -25.06 -0.23 -5.19
N ASP A 408 -24.98 0.49 -6.30
CA ASP A 408 -24.27 0.04 -7.50
C ASP A 408 -22.77 0.22 -7.31
N LEU A 409 -22.07 -0.88 -7.28
CA LEU A 409 -20.59 -0.93 -7.12
C LEU A 409 -19.92 -1.50 -8.37
N ARG A 410 -20.62 -1.53 -9.49
CA ARG A 410 -20.07 -2.01 -10.76
C ARG A 410 -19.01 -1.03 -11.28
N VAL A 411 -17.90 -1.61 -11.71
CA VAL A 411 -16.75 -0.86 -12.20
C VAL A 411 -17.06 -0.01 -13.44
N ASP A 412 -17.89 -0.51 -14.35
CA ASP A 412 -18.34 0.15 -15.55
C ASP A 412 -19.46 1.21 -15.32
N HIS A 413 -19.97 1.29 -14.10
CA HIS A 413 -20.99 2.27 -13.67
C HIS A 413 -20.42 3.36 -12.75
N GLY A 414 -19.11 3.50 -12.70
CA GLY A 414 -18.44 4.58 -11.99
C GLY A 414 -18.19 4.33 -10.51
N ALA A 415 -18.23 3.06 -10.07
CA ALA A 415 -17.76 2.72 -8.73
C ALA A 415 -16.27 3.06 -8.57
N ILE A 416 -15.94 3.65 -7.43
CA ILE A 416 -14.56 4.06 -7.14
C ILE A 416 -13.75 2.86 -6.66
N TYR A 417 -12.85 2.37 -7.50
CA TYR A 417 -11.82 1.40 -7.11
C TYR A 417 -10.49 2.14 -6.93
N ALA A 418 -9.97 2.14 -5.71
CA ALA A 418 -8.71 2.81 -5.39
C ALA A 418 -7.53 1.90 -5.72
N THR A 419 -6.71 2.27 -6.71
CA THR A 419 -5.64 1.40 -7.25
C THR A 419 -4.27 2.04 -7.17
N PHE A 420 -3.24 1.23 -6.89
CA PHE A 420 -1.82 1.58 -7.05
C PHE A 420 -0.95 0.33 -7.23
N THR A 421 0.17 0.47 -7.95
CA THR A 421 1.06 -0.64 -8.29
C THR A 421 1.96 -1.04 -7.12
N LEU A 422 2.27 -2.34 -7.01
CA LEU A 422 3.02 -2.95 -5.93
C LEU A 422 4.26 -3.72 -6.41
N GLY A 423 4.33 -4.07 -7.70
CA GLY A 423 5.50 -4.66 -8.33
C GLY A 423 6.60 -3.63 -8.58
N GLY A 424 7.83 -4.10 -8.76
CA GLY A 424 9.00 -3.25 -8.95
C GLY A 424 10.30 -4.03 -9.09
N LEU A 425 11.42 -3.39 -8.77
CA LEU A 425 12.74 -4.01 -8.79
C LEU A 425 12.86 -5.09 -7.71
N VAL A 426 13.51 -6.19 -8.04
CA VAL A 426 13.89 -7.23 -7.06
C VAL A 426 15.01 -6.68 -6.18
N THR A 427 14.83 -6.79 -4.86
CA THR A 427 15.84 -6.39 -3.89
C THR A 427 16.04 -7.46 -2.82
N ASP A 428 17.22 -7.50 -2.22
CA ASP A 428 17.43 -8.28 -1.01
C ASP A 428 16.89 -7.56 0.25
N THR A 429 17.15 -8.15 1.41
CA THR A 429 16.69 -7.62 2.71
C THR A 429 17.38 -6.32 3.14
N ASP A 430 18.47 -5.92 2.50
CA ASP A 430 19.14 -4.63 2.71
C ASP A 430 18.77 -3.58 1.67
N GLY A 431 17.86 -3.91 0.74
CA GLY A 431 17.41 -3.03 -0.32
C GLY A 431 18.36 -2.95 -1.52
N ALA A 432 19.42 -3.77 -1.58
CA ALA A 432 20.28 -3.83 -2.76
C ALA A 432 19.54 -4.51 -3.92
N ALA A 433 19.55 -3.89 -5.10
CA ALA A 433 18.89 -4.42 -6.29
C ALA A 433 19.59 -5.67 -6.81
N LEU A 434 18.80 -6.66 -7.27
CA LEU A 434 19.28 -7.93 -7.77
C LEU A 434 19.10 -8.05 -9.29
N ASP A 435 20.05 -8.72 -9.96
CA ASP A 435 19.94 -9.09 -11.36
C ASP A 435 19.07 -10.36 -11.52
N ILE A 436 18.84 -10.80 -12.78
CA ILE A 436 18.05 -12.01 -13.07
C ILE A 436 18.66 -13.32 -12.55
N THR A 437 19.90 -13.29 -12.09
CA THR A 437 20.60 -14.44 -11.48
C THR A 437 20.60 -14.38 -9.96
N GLY A 438 19.97 -13.36 -9.37
CA GLY A 438 19.90 -13.13 -7.93
C GLY A 438 21.16 -12.50 -7.32
N ARG A 439 22.09 -11.98 -8.14
CA ARG A 439 23.28 -11.27 -7.66
C ARG A 439 22.99 -9.78 -7.52
N ARG A 440 23.63 -9.14 -6.54
CA ARG A 440 23.54 -7.69 -6.37
C ARG A 440 24.06 -6.94 -7.60
N VAL A 441 23.28 -6.01 -8.12
CA VAL A 441 23.77 -4.96 -9.02
C VAL A 441 24.52 -3.96 -8.13
N ARG A 442 25.84 -4.00 -8.18
CA ARG A 442 26.69 -3.19 -7.29
C ARG A 442 26.35 -1.71 -7.40
N GLY A 443 26.32 -1.00 -6.27
CA GLY A 443 26.02 0.42 -6.20
C GLY A 443 24.55 0.78 -6.50
N LEU A 444 23.63 -0.20 -6.66
CA LEU A 444 22.21 0.05 -6.90
C LEU A 444 21.35 -0.48 -5.76
N TYR A 445 20.47 0.39 -5.25
CA TYR A 445 19.50 0.09 -4.21
C TYR A 445 18.12 0.57 -4.64
N ALA A 446 17.06 -0.05 -4.09
CA ALA A 446 15.70 0.42 -4.30
C ALA A 446 14.84 0.20 -3.05
N ALA A 447 13.88 1.09 -2.83
CA ALA A 447 12.92 0.98 -1.72
C ALA A 447 11.58 1.64 -2.06
N GLY A 448 10.57 1.36 -1.22
CA GLY A 448 9.19 1.76 -1.50
C GLY A 448 8.69 1.12 -2.78
N ARG A 449 7.74 1.76 -3.48
CA ARG A 449 7.13 1.20 -4.68
C ARG A 449 8.03 1.18 -5.94
N THR A 450 9.26 1.65 -5.85
CA THR A 450 10.29 1.40 -6.88
C THR A 450 10.84 -0.03 -6.76
N ALA A 451 10.94 -0.56 -5.54
CA ALA A 451 11.15 -1.99 -5.29
C ALA A 451 9.82 -2.74 -5.29
N ALA A 452 9.86 -4.04 -5.53
CA ALA A 452 8.70 -4.89 -5.31
C ALA A 452 8.36 -4.92 -3.82
N SER A 453 7.09 -4.64 -3.50
CA SER A 453 6.56 -4.63 -2.14
C SER A 453 6.62 -6.02 -1.49
N LEU A 454 6.39 -6.09 -0.18
CA LEU A 454 6.09 -7.35 0.53
C LEU A 454 4.85 -8.05 -0.03
N ALA A 455 3.89 -7.29 -0.55
CA ALA A 455 2.68 -7.82 -1.18
C ALA A 455 3.01 -8.67 -2.41
N ALA A 456 2.37 -9.84 -2.52
CA ALA A 456 2.58 -10.76 -3.64
C ALA A 456 1.33 -10.96 -4.51
N HIS A 457 0.14 -11.05 -3.91
CA HIS A 457 -1.12 -11.23 -4.62
C HIS A 457 -2.21 -10.31 -4.07
N HIS A 458 -2.19 -10.10 -2.76
CA HIS A 458 -3.08 -9.21 -2.02
C HIS A 458 -2.27 -8.20 -1.20
N TYR A 459 -2.98 -7.34 -0.48
CA TYR A 459 -2.41 -6.25 0.28
C TYR A 459 -3.05 -6.16 1.68
N ALA A 460 -2.35 -5.56 2.62
CA ALA A 460 -2.89 -5.12 3.90
C ALA A 460 -2.58 -3.63 4.09
N SER A 461 -3.56 -2.84 4.55
CA SER A 461 -3.39 -1.39 4.67
C SER A 461 -2.24 -1.02 5.61
N GLY A 462 -1.39 -0.11 5.14
CA GLY A 462 -0.18 0.31 5.83
C GLY A 462 1.11 -0.39 5.38
N ILE A 463 1.02 -1.51 4.64
CA ILE A 463 2.20 -2.24 4.15
C ILE A 463 3.10 -1.35 3.27
N SER A 464 2.55 -0.52 2.38
CA SER A 464 3.38 0.34 1.52
C SER A 464 4.24 1.33 2.29
N LEU A 465 3.71 1.92 3.37
CA LEU A 465 4.49 2.81 4.23
C LEU A 465 5.43 2.03 5.16
N GLY A 466 4.97 0.89 5.68
CA GLY A 466 5.79 0.00 6.50
C GLY A 466 7.00 -0.51 5.74
N ASP A 467 6.78 -1.20 4.62
CA ASP A 467 7.82 -1.71 3.70
C ASP A 467 8.74 -0.57 3.23
N GLY A 468 8.13 0.52 2.73
CA GLY A 468 8.90 1.64 2.20
C GLY A 468 9.82 2.29 3.23
N THR A 469 9.34 2.55 4.44
CA THR A 469 10.15 3.17 5.51
C THR A 469 11.19 2.20 6.06
N PHE A 470 10.84 0.93 6.22
CA PHE A 470 11.74 -0.10 6.75
C PHE A 470 12.90 -0.41 5.79
N PHE A 471 12.59 -0.78 4.55
CA PHE A 471 13.63 -1.11 3.57
C PHE A 471 14.34 0.14 3.03
N GLY A 472 13.69 1.30 3.03
CA GLY A 472 14.36 2.58 2.75
C GLY A 472 15.47 2.87 3.75
N ARG A 473 15.19 2.71 5.05
CA ARG A 473 16.18 2.82 6.13
C ARG A 473 17.36 1.85 5.93
N ARG A 474 17.08 0.58 5.58
CA ARG A 474 18.11 -0.44 5.34
C ARG A 474 18.95 -0.12 4.11
N ALA A 475 18.32 0.24 2.99
CA ALA A 475 19.00 0.62 1.76
C ALA A 475 19.95 1.80 1.95
N GLY A 476 19.49 2.85 2.63
CA GLY A 476 20.35 4.01 2.93
C GLY A 476 21.55 3.66 3.79
N ARG A 477 21.35 2.79 4.81
CA ARG A 477 22.44 2.32 5.67
C ARG A 477 23.45 1.44 4.92
N ASP A 478 23.00 0.51 4.10
CA ASP A 478 23.88 -0.41 3.34
C ASP A 478 24.68 0.37 2.28
N ALA A 479 24.04 1.30 1.56
CA ALA A 479 24.72 2.19 0.62
C ALA A 479 25.82 3.02 1.30
N ALA A 480 25.55 3.58 2.49
CA ALA A 480 26.55 4.31 3.26
C ALA A 480 27.71 3.44 3.71
N MET A 481 27.47 2.18 4.06
CA MET A 481 28.53 1.23 4.41
C MET A 481 29.38 0.82 3.19
N HIS A 482 28.74 0.75 2.00
CA HIS A 482 29.45 0.46 0.75
C HIS A 482 30.44 1.58 0.41
N ALA A 483 30.10 2.84 0.61
CA ALA A 483 30.99 3.99 0.35
C ALA A 483 32.30 3.97 1.14
N ARG A 484 32.38 3.17 2.21
CA ARG A 484 33.55 3.07 3.10
C ARG A 484 34.48 1.89 2.78
N ARG A 485 34.10 1.05 1.84
CA ARG A 485 34.90 -0.10 1.39
C ARG A 485 35.80 0.29 0.23
#